data_abd1d22d06931ddbb3ee3074b59655f2
#
_entry.id   abd1d22d06931ddbb3ee3074b59655f2
#
_cell.length_a   1.000
_cell.length_b   1.000
_cell.length_c   1.000
_cell.angle_alpha   90.00
_cell.angle_beta   90.00
_cell.angle_gamma   90.00
#
_symmetry.space_group_name_H-M   'P 1'
#
loop_
_entity.id
_entity.type
_entity.pdbx_description
1 polymer ?
#
loop_
_entity_poly.entity_id
_entity_poly.type
_entity_poly.pdbx_seq_one_letter_code
_entity_poly.pdbx_strand_id
1 'polypeptide(L)'
;MSFSHLGLSDKVIAAVAASGYKAPTPIQDQAIPHVLARRDVLGIAQTGTGKTAAFTLPMLTMLEKGRARARMPRTLILEPTRELAAQVEESFAKYGANHKLNVALIIGGVSFDDQDQKLMRGVDVLIATPGRLLDHFERGRLLLSGVELLVIDEADRMLDMGFIPDIERICKLVPFTRQTLFFTATMPAEIRRITEQFLSNPVRVEVARPATTVATTTQLLARSGREPHDKRDTLRRLIRSAEGLKNAIIFCNRKRDVATLFRSLQRHGFSAQALHGDMDQSARTAALEQFRKGEVTLLVASDVAARGLDIPDVSHIYNFDVPIHADDYVHRIGRTGRAGRSGTAITIVAGSNDAKA
;
A
#
# COMPACT_ATOMS: atom_id res chain seq x y z
N MET A 1 18.50 18.87 0.12
CA MET A 1 18.62 18.81 1.58
C MET A 1 18.91 17.38 1.97
N SER A 2 19.70 17.10 2.99
CA SER A 2 20.01 15.73 3.46
C SER A 2 19.10 15.37 4.64
N PHE A 3 19.05 14.08 5.04
CA PHE A 3 18.25 13.65 6.20
C PHE A 3 18.75 14.20 7.55
N SER A 4 19.95 14.76 7.61
CA SER A 4 20.59 15.22 8.86
C SER A 4 19.87 16.37 9.57
N HIS A 5 19.08 17.17 8.85
CA HIS A 5 18.33 18.30 9.45
C HIS A 5 16.97 17.90 10.04
N LEU A 6 16.54 16.64 9.84
CA LEU A 6 15.20 16.19 10.26
C LEU A 6 15.11 15.79 11.74
N GLY A 7 16.24 15.74 12.47
CA GLY A 7 16.26 15.35 13.88
C GLY A 7 16.24 13.83 14.14
N LEU A 8 16.50 13.02 13.10
CA LEU A 8 16.63 11.57 13.21
C LEU A 8 17.92 11.18 13.97
N SER A 9 17.92 10.02 14.62
CA SER A 9 19.12 9.50 15.29
C SER A 9 20.21 9.11 14.28
N ASP A 10 21.48 9.10 14.74
CA ASP A 10 22.62 8.72 13.91
C ASP A 10 22.47 7.31 13.33
N LYS A 11 21.88 6.37 14.09
CA LYS A 11 21.62 5.01 13.63
C LYS A 11 20.66 4.97 12.45
N VAL A 12 19.61 5.77 12.49
CA VAL A 12 18.61 5.89 11.41
C VAL A 12 19.22 6.58 10.20
N ILE A 13 20.00 7.67 10.40
CA ILE A 13 20.70 8.36 9.32
C ILE A 13 21.67 7.42 8.61
N ALA A 14 22.45 6.63 9.36
CA ALA A 14 23.37 5.64 8.80
C ALA A 14 22.62 4.57 7.97
N ALA A 15 21.47 4.07 8.46
CA ALA A 15 20.68 3.07 7.75
C ALA A 15 20.06 3.63 6.45
N VAL A 16 19.61 4.89 6.47
CA VAL A 16 19.09 5.59 5.28
C VAL A 16 20.20 5.76 4.23
N ALA A 17 21.40 6.19 4.65
CA ALA A 17 22.57 6.34 3.78
C ALA A 17 22.97 4.99 3.16
N ALA A 18 23.06 3.93 3.98
CA ALA A 18 23.35 2.56 3.51
C ALA A 18 22.30 2.03 2.52
N SER A 19 21.07 2.54 2.60
CA SER A 19 19.99 2.22 1.65
C SER A 19 20.03 3.02 0.34
N GLY A 20 21.03 3.90 0.16
CA GLY A 20 21.25 4.68 -1.07
C GLY A 20 20.36 5.93 -1.19
N TYR A 21 19.63 6.32 -0.17
CA TYR A 21 18.83 7.54 -0.19
C TYR A 21 19.67 8.77 0.14
N LYS A 22 19.67 9.75 -0.77
CA LYS A 22 20.49 10.97 -0.65
C LYS A 22 19.71 12.15 -0.06
N ALA A 23 18.42 12.22 -0.29
CA ALA A 23 17.55 13.31 0.12
C ALA A 23 16.16 12.82 0.52
N PRO A 24 15.50 13.47 1.49
CA PRO A 24 14.12 13.16 1.85
C PRO A 24 13.16 13.58 0.72
N THR A 25 12.08 12.82 0.58
CA THR A 25 10.96 13.26 -0.26
C THR A 25 10.19 14.39 0.41
N PRO A 26 9.35 15.15 -0.33
CA PRO A 26 8.59 16.25 0.26
C PRO A 26 7.73 15.86 1.47
N ILE A 27 7.09 14.67 1.46
CA ILE A 27 6.30 14.20 2.60
C ILE A 27 7.17 13.88 3.80
N GLN A 28 8.36 13.31 3.59
CA GLN A 28 9.31 13.00 4.65
C GLN A 28 9.88 14.27 5.28
N ASP A 29 10.29 15.22 4.43
CA ASP A 29 10.87 16.49 4.86
C ASP A 29 9.91 17.29 5.74
N GLN A 30 8.62 17.33 5.36
CA GLN A 30 7.60 18.07 6.09
C GLN A 30 7.07 17.30 7.31
N ALA A 31 6.87 15.98 7.23
CA ALA A 31 6.21 15.24 8.31
C ALA A 31 7.17 14.83 9.46
N ILE A 32 8.38 14.37 9.14
CA ILE A 32 9.30 13.78 10.13
C ILE A 32 9.56 14.70 11.34
N PRO A 33 9.85 16.01 11.19
CA PRO A 33 10.08 16.87 12.35
C PRO A 33 8.86 16.96 13.29
N HIS A 34 7.65 16.96 12.74
CA HIS A 34 6.42 17.01 13.52
C HIS A 34 6.14 15.68 14.24
N VAL A 35 6.46 14.55 13.62
CA VAL A 35 6.36 13.23 14.26
C VAL A 35 7.31 13.17 15.47
N LEU A 36 8.57 13.58 15.30
CA LEU A 36 9.55 13.63 16.39
C LEU A 36 9.16 14.60 17.51
N ALA A 37 8.47 15.70 17.17
CA ALA A 37 7.90 16.65 18.12
C ALA A 37 6.62 16.14 18.82
N ARG A 38 6.26 14.87 18.66
CA ARG A 38 5.08 14.23 19.27
C ARG A 38 3.74 14.89 18.88
N ARG A 39 3.67 15.53 17.70
CA ARG A 39 2.44 16.10 17.18
C ARG A 39 1.68 15.04 16.38
N ASP A 40 0.36 15.10 16.43
CA ASP A 40 -0.47 14.37 15.47
C ASP A 40 -0.23 14.91 14.07
N VAL A 41 -0.19 14.02 13.09
CA VAL A 41 0.08 14.38 11.67
C VAL A 41 -1.01 13.80 10.78
N LEU A 42 -1.57 14.65 9.93
CA LEU A 42 -2.43 14.26 8.80
C LEU A 42 -1.63 14.44 7.51
N GLY A 43 -1.10 13.34 6.99
CA GLY A 43 -0.33 13.31 5.76
C GLY A 43 -1.21 12.97 4.55
N ILE A 44 -1.36 13.91 3.62
CA ILE A 44 -2.13 13.70 2.38
C ILE A 44 -1.13 13.58 1.23
N ALA A 45 -0.90 12.36 0.78
CA ALA A 45 0.06 12.08 -0.27
C ALA A 45 -0.24 10.74 -0.96
N GLN A 46 0.05 10.64 -2.23
CA GLN A 46 -0.18 9.41 -3.01
C GLN A 46 0.77 8.29 -2.62
N THR A 47 0.42 7.06 -2.99
CA THR A 47 1.28 5.89 -2.88
C THR A 47 2.56 6.10 -3.70
N GLY A 48 3.71 5.70 -3.15
CA GLY A 48 5.02 5.89 -3.80
C GLY A 48 5.70 7.23 -3.53
N THR A 49 5.10 8.12 -2.75
CA THR A 49 5.71 9.40 -2.35
C THR A 49 6.67 9.29 -1.17
N GLY A 50 6.78 8.09 -0.55
CA GLY A 50 7.65 7.85 0.59
C GLY A 50 6.96 7.98 1.95
N LYS A 51 5.62 7.87 2.04
CA LYS A 51 4.84 7.90 3.28
C LYS A 51 5.36 6.91 4.33
N THR A 52 5.64 5.67 3.91
CA THR A 52 6.12 4.61 4.82
C THR A 52 7.38 5.04 5.57
N ALA A 53 8.36 5.61 4.88
CA ALA A 53 9.57 6.12 5.53
C ALA A 53 9.29 7.39 6.36
N ALA A 54 8.28 8.19 6.01
CA ALA A 54 7.90 9.38 6.78
C ALA A 54 7.42 9.05 8.21
N PHE A 55 6.88 7.85 8.45
CA PHE A 55 6.57 7.40 9.81
C PHE A 55 7.59 6.38 10.36
N THR A 56 8.13 5.47 9.54
CA THR A 56 9.08 4.44 10.01
C THR A 56 10.36 5.06 10.59
N LEU A 57 10.96 6.02 9.89
CA LEU A 57 12.23 6.63 10.31
C LEU A 57 12.14 7.36 11.66
N PRO A 58 11.18 8.27 11.90
CA PRO A 58 11.04 8.89 13.20
C PRO A 58 10.62 7.90 14.29
N MET A 59 9.79 6.88 13.99
CA MET A 59 9.44 5.83 14.94
C MET A 59 10.67 5.07 15.43
N LEU A 60 11.59 4.70 14.55
CA LEU A 60 12.84 4.04 14.92
C LEU A 60 13.64 4.90 15.91
N THR A 61 13.79 6.20 15.63
CA THR A 61 14.44 7.15 16.52
C THR A 61 13.76 7.22 17.90
N MET A 62 12.43 7.29 17.92
CA MET A 62 11.64 7.40 19.15
C MET A 62 11.67 6.13 19.99
N LEU A 63 11.77 4.96 19.35
CA LEU A 63 11.75 3.66 20.00
C LEU A 63 13.12 3.22 20.56
N GLU A 64 14.19 3.96 20.33
CA GLU A 64 15.51 3.67 20.90
C GLU A 64 15.49 3.63 22.43
N LYS A 65 14.56 4.34 23.06
CA LYS A 65 14.36 4.35 24.50
C LYS A 65 13.13 3.54 24.89
N GLY A 66 13.20 2.87 26.05
CA GLY A 66 12.10 2.08 26.57
C GLY A 66 12.10 0.64 26.07
N ARG A 67 11.12 -0.14 26.54
CA ARG A 67 10.92 -1.56 26.17
C ARG A 67 9.44 -1.90 26.14
N ALA A 68 9.07 -2.78 25.23
CA ALA A 68 7.74 -3.37 25.18
C ALA A 68 7.47 -4.30 26.37
N ARG A 69 6.21 -4.42 26.75
CA ARG A 69 5.71 -5.38 27.73
C ARG A 69 4.96 -6.52 27.01
N ALA A 70 4.90 -7.68 27.65
CA ALA A 70 4.16 -8.82 27.10
C ALA A 70 2.72 -8.41 26.75
N ARG A 71 2.27 -8.75 25.56
CA ARG A 71 0.95 -8.42 24.99
C ARG A 71 0.59 -6.93 24.88
N MET A 72 1.51 -6.02 25.20
CA MET A 72 1.27 -4.57 25.19
C MET A 72 2.24 -3.91 24.20
N PRO A 73 1.87 -3.77 22.92
CA PRO A 73 2.70 -3.08 21.93
C PRO A 73 2.83 -1.59 22.29
N ARG A 74 4.01 -1.03 22.01
CA ARG A 74 4.26 0.40 22.19
C ARG A 74 3.72 1.22 21.05
N THR A 75 3.76 0.67 19.84
CA THR A 75 3.26 1.31 18.64
C THR A 75 2.39 0.36 17.84
N LEU A 76 1.37 0.91 17.19
CA LEU A 76 0.43 0.18 16.35
C LEU A 76 0.34 0.84 14.98
N ILE A 77 0.51 0.05 13.94
CA ILE A 77 0.34 0.47 12.53
C ILE A 77 -0.79 -0.34 11.91
N LEU A 78 -1.78 0.34 11.39
CA LEU A 78 -2.91 -0.27 10.67
C LEU A 78 -2.69 -0.14 9.17
N GLU A 79 -2.80 -1.28 8.48
CA GLU A 79 -2.68 -1.41 7.04
C GLU A 79 -3.92 -2.10 6.45
N PRO A 80 -4.40 -1.68 5.27
CA PRO A 80 -5.60 -2.28 4.69
C PRO A 80 -5.41 -3.72 4.23
N THR A 81 -4.19 -4.12 3.87
CA THR A 81 -3.90 -5.44 3.32
C THR A 81 -2.64 -6.06 3.92
N ARG A 82 -2.57 -7.39 3.82
CA ARG A 82 -1.44 -8.19 4.31
C ARG A 82 -0.13 -7.80 3.62
N GLU A 83 -0.20 -7.53 2.32
CA GLU A 83 0.96 -7.16 1.51
C GLU A 83 1.53 -5.81 1.91
N LEU A 84 0.67 -4.81 2.16
CA LEU A 84 1.11 -3.51 2.67
C LEU A 84 1.71 -3.63 4.06
N ALA A 85 1.08 -4.40 4.93
CA ALA A 85 1.60 -4.68 6.25
C ALA A 85 3.00 -5.35 6.19
N ALA A 86 3.21 -6.31 5.27
CA ALA A 86 4.51 -6.93 5.04
C ALA A 86 5.56 -5.92 4.51
N GLN A 87 5.18 -5.01 3.61
CA GLN A 87 6.09 -3.97 3.12
C GLN A 87 6.52 -3.00 4.23
N VAL A 88 5.64 -2.70 5.18
CA VAL A 88 6.00 -1.90 6.36
C VAL A 88 6.98 -2.68 7.24
N GLU A 89 6.75 -3.99 7.47
CA GLU A 89 7.69 -4.85 8.21
C GLU A 89 9.08 -4.87 7.54
N GLU A 90 9.15 -5.03 6.21
CA GLU A 90 10.39 -4.95 5.44
C GLU A 90 11.10 -3.59 5.62
N SER A 91 10.34 -2.49 5.68
CA SER A 91 10.88 -1.16 5.93
C SER A 91 11.50 -1.04 7.33
N PHE A 92 10.85 -1.59 8.37
CA PHE A 92 11.42 -1.67 9.71
C PHE A 92 12.66 -2.56 9.76
N ALA A 93 12.68 -3.69 9.08
CA ALA A 93 13.86 -4.55 8.97
C ALA A 93 15.03 -3.82 8.30
N LYS A 94 14.75 -3.11 7.20
CA LYS A 94 15.76 -2.38 6.42
C LYS A 94 16.36 -1.20 7.19
N TYR A 95 15.53 -0.29 7.69
CA TYR A 95 15.98 0.92 8.36
C TYR A 95 16.32 0.69 9.84
N GLY A 96 15.74 -0.35 10.44
CA GLY A 96 15.95 -0.73 11.84
C GLY A 96 17.07 -1.74 12.06
N ALA A 97 17.90 -2.07 11.04
CA ALA A 97 18.96 -3.08 11.14
C ALA A 97 19.94 -2.86 12.33
N ASN A 98 20.14 -1.62 12.73
CA ASN A 98 20.99 -1.24 13.87
C ASN A 98 20.21 -1.09 15.20
N HIS A 99 18.93 -1.48 15.23
CA HIS A 99 18.05 -1.39 16.39
C HIS A 99 17.72 -2.78 16.92
N LYS A 100 17.52 -2.87 18.24
CA LYS A 100 17.04 -4.10 18.89
C LYS A 100 15.55 -3.95 19.20
N LEU A 101 14.71 -3.98 18.18
CA LEU A 101 13.27 -3.83 18.27
C LEU A 101 12.56 -5.12 17.90
N ASN A 102 11.52 -5.46 18.64
CA ASN A 102 10.62 -6.55 18.32
C ASN A 102 9.49 -6.01 17.44
N VAL A 103 9.48 -6.41 16.18
CA VAL A 103 8.42 -6.11 15.22
C VAL A 103 7.56 -7.35 15.05
N ALA A 104 6.25 -7.20 15.11
CA ALA A 104 5.31 -8.30 14.85
C ALA A 104 4.26 -7.90 13.82
N LEU A 105 3.97 -8.84 12.94
CA LEU A 105 2.96 -8.74 11.90
C LEU A 105 1.74 -9.59 12.29
N ILE A 106 0.57 -8.95 12.41
CA ILE A 106 -0.70 -9.58 12.79
C ILE A 106 -1.70 -9.44 11.64
N ILE A 107 -1.73 -10.48 10.81
CA ILE A 107 -2.51 -10.50 9.57
C ILE A 107 -3.31 -11.80 9.45
N GLY A 108 -4.39 -11.78 8.70
CA GLY A 108 -5.17 -12.97 8.41
C GLY A 108 -4.40 -13.99 7.55
N GLY A 109 -4.82 -15.25 7.58
CA GLY A 109 -4.20 -16.33 6.79
C GLY A 109 -2.89 -16.89 7.36
N VAL A 110 -2.50 -16.47 8.56
CA VAL A 110 -1.37 -17.00 9.34
C VAL A 110 -1.91 -17.59 10.63
N SER A 111 -1.21 -18.62 11.19
CA SER A 111 -1.58 -19.26 12.46
C SER A 111 -1.74 -18.24 13.58
N PHE A 112 -2.79 -18.39 14.40
CA PHE A 112 -2.96 -17.59 15.61
C PHE A 112 -1.87 -17.86 16.63
N ASP A 113 -1.47 -19.12 16.79
CA ASP A 113 -0.48 -19.51 17.81
C ASP A 113 0.89 -18.87 17.56
N ASP A 114 1.32 -18.81 16.31
CA ASP A 114 2.59 -18.13 15.93
C ASP A 114 2.55 -16.64 16.26
N GLN A 115 1.40 -16.01 16.01
CA GLN A 115 1.20 -14.60 16.30
C GLN A 115 1.12 -14.35 17.81
N ASP A 116 0.43 -15.20 18.56
CA ASP A 116 0.34 -15.16 20.03
C ASP A 116 1.71 -15.26 20.68
N GLN A 117 2.56 -16.18 20.22
CA GLN A 117 3.93 -16.30 20.75
C GLN A 117 4.75 -15.02 20.56
N LYS A 118 4.62 -14.34 19.42
CA LYS A 118 5.28 -13.05 19.19
C LYS A 118 4.77 -12.00 20.16
N LEU A 119 3.45 -11.89 20.36
CA LEU A 119 2.84 -10.94 21.29
C LEU A 119 3.29 -11.16 22.74
N MET A 120 3.43 -12.42 23.17
CA MET A 120 3.89 -12.77 24.53
C MET A 120 5.32 -12.34 24.82
N ARG A 121 6.19 -12.23 23.82
CA ARG A 121 7.58 -11.75 23.99
C ARG A 121 7.68 -10.26 24.20
N GLY A 122 6.59 -9.52 24.01
CA GLY A 122 6.56 -8.05 23.94
C GLY A 122 6.97 -7.53 22.57
N VAL A 123 6.19 -6.60 22.05
CA VAL A 123 6.32 -6.06 20.69
C VAL A 123 6.46 -4.55 20.76
N ASP A 124 7.55 -4.02 20.22
CA ASP A 124 7.77 -2.57 20.11
C ASP A 124 6.90 -1.99 18.97
N VAL A 125 6.85 -2.68 17.83
CA VAL A 125 6.06 -2.28 16.66
C VAL A 125 5.10 -3.39 16.26
N LEU A 126 3.82 -3.15 16.40
CA LEU A 126 2.76 -4.02 15.93
C LEU A 126 2.19 -3.50 14.61
N ILE A 127 2.30 -4.29 13.56
CA ILE A 127 1.74 -4.00 12.24
C ILE A 127 0.59 -4.96 12.01
N ALA A 128 -0.60 -4.45 11.69
CA ALA A 128 -1.79 -5.29 11.61
C ALA A 128 -2.80 -4.83 10.56
N THR A 129 -3.58 -5.80 10.08
CA THR A 129 -4.86 -5.49 9.41
C THR A 129 -5.98 -5.36 10.46
N PRO A 130 -6.94 -4.42 10.30
CA PRO A 130 -7.92 -4.09 11.34
C PRO A 130 -8.68 -5.29 11.90
N GLY A 131 -9.28 -6.12 11.06
CA GLY A 131 -10.07 -7.27 11.51
C GLY A 131 -9.24 -8.28 12.31
N ARG A 132 -8.01 -8.61 11.86
CA ARG A 132 -7.14 -9.56 12.58
C ARG A 132 -6.66 -9.03 13.92
N LEU A 133 -6.41 -7.71 14.00
CA LEU A 133 -6.09 -7.07 15.27
C LEU A 133 -7.23 -7.24 16.28
N LEU A 134 -8.46 -6.96 15.87
CA LEU A 134 -9.64 -7.10 16.71
C LEU A 134 -9.88 -8.55 17.14
N ASP A 135 -9.64 -9.54 16.28
CA ASP A 135 -9.70 -10.96 16.63
C ASP A 135 -8.77 -11.31 17.81
N HIS A 136 -7.50 -10.84 17.77
CA HIS A 136 -6.56 -11.06 18.88
C HIS A 136 -6.95 -10.29 20.14
N PHE A 137 -7.49 -9.08 20.00
CA PHE A 137 -7.98 -8.28 21.12
C PHE A 137 -9.16 -8.98 21.80
N GLU A 138 -10.15 -9.43 21.07
CA GLU A 138 -11.34 -10.12 21.59
C GLU A 138 -11.00 -11.44 22.30
N ARG A 139 -9.98 -12.14 21.84
CA ARG A 139 -9.45 -13.35 22.49
C ARG A 139 -8.61 -13.06 23.75
N GLY A 140 -8.45 -11.79 24.14
CA GLY A 140 -7.63 -11.40 25.29
C GLY A 140 -6.13 -11.63 25.12
N ARG A 141 -5.67 -11.82 23.87
CA ARG A 141 -4.25 -12.06 23.54
C ARG A 141 -3.46 -10.77 23.36
N LEU A 142 -4.13 -9.65 23.19
CA LEU A 142 -3.57 -8.34 22.92
C LEU A 142 -4.21 -7.28 23.82
N LEU A 143 -3.38 -6.43 24.42
CA LEU A 143 -3.77 -5.29 25.23
C LEU A 143 -3.32 -4.00 24.53
N LEU A 144 -4.27 -3.13 24.17
CA LEU A 144 -3.97 -1.90 23.43
C LEU A 144 -3.68 -0.69 24.34
N SER A 145 -3.81 -0.86 25.65
CA SER A 145 -3.60 0.21 26.65
C SER A 145 -2.15 0.72 26.74
N GLY A 146 -1.18 0.01 26.15
CA GLY A 146 0.22 0.40 26.11
C GLY A 146 0.62 1.17 24.84
N VAL A 147 -0.30 1.41 23.90
CA VAL A 147 -0.01 2.07 22.64
C VAL A 147 0.23 3.56 22.84
N GLU A 148 1.45 4.01 22.59
CA GLU A 148 1.89 5.40 22.68
C GLU A 148 1.78 6.13 21.32
N LEU A 149 1.85 5.37 20.21
CA LEU A 149 1.78 5.89 18.85
C LEU A 149 0.93 4.97 17.96
N LEU A 150 -0.06 5.55 17.29
CA LEU A 150 -0.93 4.89 16.33
C LEU A 150 -0.67 5.47 14.93
N VAL A 151 -0.42 4.61 13.96
CA VAL A 151 -0.36 4.95 12.54
C VAL A 151 -1.54 4.31 11.82
N ILE A 152 -2.25 5.09 11.04
CA ILE A 152 -3.29 4.63 10.12
C ILE A 152 -2.81 5.01 8.72
N ASP A 153 -2.36 4.03 7.93
CA ASP A 153 -1.87 4.26 6.57
C ASP A 153 -2.89 3.78 5.53
N GLU A 154 -2.91 4.42 4.36
CA GLU A 154 -3.85 4.13 3.27
C GLU A 154 -5.33 4.11 3.74
N ALA A 155 -5.72 5.13 4.51
CA ALA A 155 -7.04 5.19 5.15
C ALA A 155 -8.21 5.22 4.17
N ASP A 156 -8.07 5.92 3.05
CA ASP A 156 -9.07 5.92 1.97
C ASP A 156 -9.27 4.52 1.38
N ARG A 157 -8.21 3.72 1.29
CA ARG A 157 -8.33 2.33 0.89
C ARG A 157 -9.02 1.47 1.96
N MET A 158 -8.78 1.74 3.24
CA MET A 158 -9.52 1.06 4.31
C MET A 158 -11.01 1.42 4.28
N LEU A 159 -11.35 2.64 3.87
CA LEU A 159 -12.73 3.05 3.60
C LEU A 159 -13.35 2.21 2.46
N ASP A 160 -12.67 2.11 1.31
CA ASP A 160 -13.13 1.31 0.16
C ASP A 160 -13.36 -0.17 0.52
N MET A 161 -12.62 -0.69 1.47
CA MET A 161 -12.71 -2.07 1.97
C MET A 161 -13.72 -2.25 3.12
N GLY A 162 -14.38 -1.18 3.56
CA GLY A 162 -15.38 -1.23 4.62
C GLY A 162 -14.81 -1.33 6.04
N PHE A 163 -13.53 -1.01 6.27
CA PHE A 163 -12.87 -1.11 7.58
C PHE A 163 -13.06 0.11 8.49
N ILE A 164 -13.86 1.08 8.08
CA ILE A 164 -14.10 2.28 8.90
C ILE A 164 -14.63 1.96 10.30
N PRO A 165 -15.63 1.07 10.47
CA PRO A 165 -16.11 0.71 11.82
C PRO A 165 -15.00 0.07 12.68
N ASP A 166 -14.14 -0.74 12.09
CA ASP A 166 -13.02 -1.38 12.78
C ASP A 166 -11.99 -0.33 13.24
N ILE A 167 -11.64 0.62 12.37
CA ILE A 167 -10.73 1.72 12.69
C ILE A 167 -11.27 2.56 13.85
N GLU A 168 -12.55 2.95 13.80
CA GLU A 168 -13.19 3.70 14.87
C GLU A 168 -13.15 2.94 16.21
N ARG A 169 -13.42 1.63 16.15
CA ARG A 169 -13.34 0.77 17.32
C ARG A 169 -11.93 0.70 17.88
N ILE A 170 -10.92 0.50 17.04
CA ILE A 170 -9.52 0.46 17.45
C ILE A 170 -9.09 1.80 18.07
N CYS A 171 -9.45 2.92 17.44
CA CYS A 171 -9.16 4.25 17.96
C CYS A 171 -9.72 4.51 19.35
N LYS A 172 -10.86 3.88 19.71
CA LYS A 172 -11.46 3.95 21.05
C LYS A 172 -10.80 3.02 22.07
N LEU A 173 -10.11 1.95 21.62
CA LEU A 173 -9.45 0.97 22.48
C LEU A 173 -8.02 1.38 22.87
N VAL A 174 -7.36 2.22 22.08
CA VAL A 174 -6.03 2.74 22.39
C VAL A 174 -6.12 3.99 23.29
N PRO A 175 -5.07 4.31 24.08
CA PRO A 175 -5.09 5.47 24.97
C PRO A 175 -5.40 6.78 24.25
N PHE A 176 -6.15 7.65 24.89
CA PHE A 176 -6.45 8.98 24.35
C PHE A 176 -5.19 9.86 24.22
N THR A 177 -4.19 9.64 25.08
CA THR A 177 -2.92 10.38 25.11
C THR A 177 -1.92 9.95 24.04
N ARG A 178 -2.28 8.96 23.20
CA ARG A 178 -1.41 8.52 22.10
C ARG A 178 -1.16 9.63 21.09
N GLN A 179 -0.04 9.56 20.42
CA GLN A 179 0.18 10.30 19.18
C GLN A 179 -0.49 9.54 18.02
N THR A 180 -1.15 10.24 17.10
CA THR A 180 -1.79 9.63 15.92
C THR A 180 -1.18 10.20 14.64
N LEU A 181 -0.71 9.31 13.77
CA LEU A 181 -0.27 9.63 12.41
C LEU A 181 -1.28 9.04 11.44
N PHE A 182 -1.85 9.86 10.59
CA PHE A 182 -2.89 9.46 9.67
C PHE A 182 -2.46 9.78 8.24
N PHE A 183 -2.32 8.76 7.41
CA PHE A 183 -1.90 8.92 6.02
C PHE A 183 -3.00 8.44 5.06
N THR A 184 -3.25 9.24 4.03
CA THR A 184 -4.28 8.98 3.02
C THR A 184 -3.90 9.65 1.71
N ALA A 185 -4.38 9.14 0.58
CA ALA A 185 -4.21 9.81 -0.71
C ALA A 185 -5.36 10.76 -1.02
N THR A 186 -6.56 10.49 -0.48
CA THR A 186 -7.78 11.28 -0.71
C THR A 186 -8.50 11.60 0.60
N MET A 187 -9.34 12.65 0.60
CA MET A 187 -10.06 13.13 1.80
C MET A 187 -11.59 13.14 1.57
N PRO A 188 -12.24 12.00 1.35
CA PRO A 188 -13.70 11.92 1.33
C PRO A 188 -14.31 12.31 2.69
N ALA A 189 -15.61 12.52 2.73
CA ALA A 189 -16.30 13.01 3.93
C ALA A 189 -16.11 12.10 5.16
N GLU A 190 -16.12 10.79 4.95
CA GLU A 190 -15.94 9.79 6.01
C GLU A 190 -14.52 9.86 6.61
N ILE A 191 -13.49 10.01 5.78
CA ILE A 191 -12.10 10.15 6.25
C ILE A 191 -11.93 11.46 7.01
N ARG A 192 -12.53 12.55 6.53
CA ARG A 192 -12.52 13.83 7.23
C ARG A 192 -13.15 13.70 8.62
N ARG A 193 -14.33 13.07 8.72
CA ARG A 193 -15.01 12.81 9.99
C ARG A 193 -14.13 12.03 10.99
N ILE A 194 -13.42 10.99 10.53
CA ILE A 194 -12.51 10.21 11.38
C ILE A 194 -11.33 11.06 11.86
N THR A 195 -10.72 11.83 10.98
CA THR A 195 -9.59 12.68 11.34
C THR A 195 -9.99 13.76 12.36
N GLU A 196 -11.15 14.38 12.19
CA GLU A 196 -11.71 15.36 13.15
C GLU A 196 -12.02 14.73 14.51
N GLN A 197 -12.48 13.48 14.53
CA GLN A 197 -12.86 12.77 15.76
C GLN A 197 -11.66 12.24 16.55
N PHE A 198 -10.61 11.75 15.89
CA PHE A 198 -9.57 10.96 16.55
C PHE A 198 -8.16 11.60 16.56
N LEU A 199 -7.93 12.68 15.82
CA LEU A 199 -6.68 13.43 15.85
C LEU A 199 -6.83 14.67 16.73
N SER A 200 -5.75 14.98 17.48
CA SER A 200 -5.70 16.17 18.35
C SER A 200 -4.85 17.25 17.70
N ASN A 201 -5.47 18.31 17.20
CA ASN A 201 -4.82 19.45 16.56
C ASN A 201 -3.68 19.02 15.61
N PRO A 202 -3.97 18.20 14.59
CA PRO A 202 -2.96 17.61 13.73
C PRO A 202 -2.27 18.65 12.87
N VAL A 203 -0.99 18.42 12.61
CA VAL A 203 -0.28 19.14 11.55
C VAL A 203 -0.69 18.50 10.21
N ARG A 204 -1.30 19.30 9.33
CA ARG A 204 -1.66 18.87 7.98
C ARG A 204 -0.46 19.05 7.06
N VAL A 205 0.01 17.95 6.50
CA VAL A 205 1.05 17.91 5.47
C VAL A 205 0.43 17.40 4.19
N GLU A 206 0.37 18.24 3.18
CA GLU A 206 -0.23 17.90 1.89
C GLU A 206 0.81 18.05 0.79
N VAL A 207 1.11 16.93 0.14
CA VAL A 207 2.03 16.91 -0.99
C VAL A 207 1.23 16.80 -2.27
N ALA A 208 1.29 17.85 -3.09
CA ALA A 208 0.63 17.89 -4.38
C ALA A 208 1.01 16.68 -5.24
N ARG A 209 0.07 16.21 -6.05
CA ARG A 209 0.34 15.17 -7.06
C ARG A 209 1.53 15.63 -7.92
N PRO A 210 2.58 14.81 -8.09
CA PRO A 210 3.56 15.13 -9.10
C PRO A 210 2.84 15.22 -10.44
N ALA A 211 2.80 16.40 -11.04
CA ALA A 211 2.18 16.64 -12.36
C ALA A 211 2.81 15.78 -13.48
N THR A 212 3.93 15.13 -13.19
CA THR A 212 4.79 14.42 -14.13
C THR A 212 4.32 13.02 -14.51
N THR A 213 3.52 12.31 -13.71
CA THR A 213 3.18 10.90 -14.02
C THR A 213 2.18 10.77 -15.17
N VAL A 214 1.32 11.76 -15.37
CA VAL A 214 0.34 11.75 -16.49
C VAL A 214 0.98 12.25 -17.77
N ALA A 215 1.94 13.15 -17.68
CA ALA A 215 2.61 13.76 -18.85
C ALA A 215 3.56 12.79 -19.58
N THR A 216 4.07 11.75 -18.90
CA THR A 216 4.99 10.76 -19.48
C THR A 216 4.28 9.48 -19.94
N THR A 217 2.96 9.37 -19.73
CA THR A 217 2.18 8.19 -20.10
C THR A 217 1.34 8.46 -21.35
N THR A 218 1.60 7.72 -22.42
CA THR A 218 0.75 7.70 -23.60
C THR A 218 -0.55 6.97 -23.28
N GLN A 219 -1.68 7.66 -23.40
CA GLN A 219 -2.99 7.10 -23.08
C GLN A 219 -3.76 6.82 -24.36
N LEU A 220 -4.23 5.58 -24.54
CA LEU A 220 -4.90 5.12 -25.74
C LEU A 220 -6.23 4.45 -25.39
N LEU A 221 -7.20 4.56 -26.32
CA LEU A 221 -8.46 3.83 -26.28
C LEU A 221 -8.49 2.80 -27.40
N ALA A 222 -8.80 1.55 -27.05
CA ALA A 222 -8.99 0.47 -28.02
C ALA A 222 -10.46 0.02 -28.02
N ARG A 223 -11.11 0.06 -29.17
CA ARG A 223 -12.49 -0.43 -29.31
C ARG A 223 -12.49 -1.94 -29.52
N SER A 224 -13.42 -2.62 -28.85
CA SER A 224 -13.66 -4.04 -28.97
C SER A 224 -15.11 -4.30 -29.34
N GLY A 225 -15.40 -5.50 -29.86
CA GLY A 225 -16.77 -5.98 -29.98
C GLY A 225 -17.45 -6.12 -28.62
N ARG A 226 -18.76 -6.39 -28.61
CA ARG A 226 -19.60 -6.41 -27.41
C ARG A 226 -19.51 -7.72 -26.63
N GLU A 227 -19.11 -8.79 -27.30
CA GLU A 227 -19.06 -10.11 -26.70
C GLU A 227 -17.81 -10.26 -25.80
N PRO A 228 -17.91 -11.02 -24.69
CA PRO A 228 -16.77 -11.19 -23.77
C PRO A 228 -15.51 -11.79 -24.43
N HIS A 229 -15.67 -12.57 -25.50
CA HIS A 229 -14.54 -13.12 -26.25
C HIS A 229 -13.84 -12.07 -27.11
N ASP A 230 -14.57 -11.11 -27.70
CA ASP A 230 -14.02 -10.02 -28.52
C ASP A 230 -13.03 -9.17 -27.71
N LYS A 231 -13.40 -8.88 -26.47
CA LYS A 231 -12.58 -8.09 -25.55
C LYS A 231 -11.25 -8.81 -25.24
N ARG A 232 -11.30 -10.14 -25.03
CA ARG A 232 -10.09 -10.96 -24.82
C ARG A 232 -9.23 -11.04 -26.10
N ASP A 233 -9.86 -11.14 -27.27
CA ASP A 233 -9.15 -11.17 -28.55
C ASP A 233 -8.47 -9.83 -28.84
N THR A 234 -9.17 -8.73 -28.57
CA THR A 234 -8.62 -7.38 -28.68
C THR A 234 -7.40 -7.23 -27.76
N LEU A 235 -7.49 -7.62 -26.48
CA LEU A 235 -6.36 -7.58 -25.57
C LEU A 235 -5.16 -8.38 -26.08
N ARG A 236 -5.39 -9.62 -26.57
CA ARG A 236 -4.30 -10.47 -27.10
C ARG A 236 -3.61 -9.85 -28.31
N ARG A 237 -4.39 -9.21 -29.20
CA ARG A 237 -3.82 -8.47 -30.36
C ARG A 237 -2.98 -7.28 -29.89
N LEU A 238 -3.50 -6.48 -28.94
CA LEU A 238 -2.78 -5.34 -28.37
C LEU A 238 -1.47 -5.76 -27.74
N ILE A 239 -1.46 -6.84 -26.95
CA ILE A 239 -0.24 -7.35 -26.32
C ILE A 239 0.79 -7.81 -27.37
N ARG A 240 0.34 -8.51 -28.43
CA ARG A 240 1.23 -9.02 -29.50
C ARG A 240 1.81 -7.91 -30.38
N SER A 241 1.07 -6.83 -30.58
CA SER A 241 1.47 -5.68 -31.40
C SER A 241 2.18 -4.60 -30.61
N ALA A 242 2.32 -4.75 -29.27
CA ALA A 242 2.92 -3.72 -28.43
C ALA A 242 4.42 -3.61 -28.65
N GLU A 243 4.86 -2.44 -29.10
CA GLU A 243 6.26 -2.13 -29.22
C GLU A 243 6.84 -1.79 -27.84
N GLY A 244 8.02 -2.36 -27.52
CA GLY A 244 8.71 -2.09 -26.26
C GLY A 244 8.04 -2.68 -25.01
N LEU A 245 7.15 -3.65 -25.16
CA LEU A 245 6.54 -4.37 -24.03
C LEU A 245 7.60 -5.18 -23.28
N LYS A 246 7.92 -4.74 -22.07
CA LYS A 246 8.79 -5.46 -21.14
C LYS A 246 7.99 -6.24 -20.13
N ASN A 247 7.05 -5.57 -19.51
CA ASN A 247 6.10 -6.11 -18.55
C ASN A 247 4.81 -5.28 -18.56
N ALA A 248 3.70 -5.87 -18.15
CA ALA A 248 2.43 -5.16 -18.08
C ALA A 248 1.56 -5.62 -16.93
N ILE A 249 0.71 -4.70 -16.45
CA ILE A 249 -0.41 -5.01 -15.57
C ILE A 249 -1.71 -4.90 -16.38
N ILE A 250 -2.57 -5.90 -16.22
CA ILE A 250 -3.89 -5.97 -16.85
C ILE A 250 -4.94 -5.87 -15.75
N PHE A 251 -5.72 -4.79 -15.74
CA PHE A 251 -6.71 -4.54 -14.70
C PHE A 251 -8.10 -5.02 -15.08
N CYS A 252 -8.73 -5.80 -14.20
CA CYS A 252 -10.13 -6.21 -14.25
C CYS A 252 -10.86 -5.69 -13.02
N ASN A 253 -12.13 -5.29 -13.18
CA ASN A 253 -12.96 -4.79 -12.07
C ASN A 253 -13.38 -5.90 -11.10
N ARG A 254 -13.44 -7.16 -11.53
CA ARG A 254 -13.94 -8.28 -10.73
C ARG A 254 -12.94 -9.42 -10.64
N LYS A 255 -12.80 -10.01 -9.44
CA LYS A 255 -11.89 -11.13 -9.17
C LYS A 255 -12.14 -12.36 -10.08
N ARG A 256 -13.42 -12.67 -10.40
CA ARG A 256 -13.77 -13.77 -11.30
C ARG A 256 -13.26 -13.54 -12.73
N ASP A 257 -13.24 -12.27 -13.16
CA ASP A 257 -12.79 -11.90 -14.50
C ASP A 257 -11.26 -11.99 -14.58
N VAL A 258 -10.54 -11.66 -13.48
CA VAL A 258 -9.10 -11.91 -13.33
C VAL A 258 -8.75 -13.38 -13.57
N ALA A 259 -9.43 -14.30 -12.87
CA ALA A 259 -9.16 -15.73 -13.00
C ALA A 259 -9.50 -16.27 -14.42
N THR A 260 -10.57 -15.75 -15.04
CA THR A 260 -10.98 -16.15 -16.39
C THR A 260 -10.00 -15.63 -17.44
N LEU A 261 -9.59 -14.38 -17.32
CA LEU A 261 -8.64 -13.75 -18.23
C LEU A 261 -7.25 -14.39 -18.12
N PHE A 262 -6.77 -14.62 -16.90
CA PHE A 262 -5.52 -15.31 -16.64
C PHE A 262 -5.45 -16.68 -17.35
N ARG A 263 -6.46 -17.54 -17.14
CA ARG A 263 -6.54 -18.84 -17.81
C ARG A 263 -6.58 -18.72 -19.34
N SER A 264 -7.27 -17.70 -19.87
CA SER A 264 -7.30 -17.42 -21.29
C SER A 264 -5.91 -17.04 -21.83
N LEU A 265 -5.19 -16.17 -21.15
CA LEU A 265 -3.84 -15.75 -21.56
C LEU A 265 -2.85 -16.92 -21.54
N GLN A 266 -2.84 -17.73 -20.48
CA GLN A 266 -1.98 -18.92 -20.40
C GLN A 266 -2.27 -19.91 -21.55
N ARG A 267 -3.56 -20.17 -21.83
CA ARG A 267 -3.97 -21.07 -22.92
C ARG A 267 -3.52 -20.60 -24.31
N HIS A 268 -3.28 -19.30 -24.45
CA HIS A 268 -2.79 -18.71 -25.71
C HIS A 268 -1.27 -18.41 -25.68
N GLY A 269 -0.53 -19.01 -24.73
CA GLY A 269 0.92 -18.98 -24.69
C GLY A 269 1.54 -17.72 -24.09
N PHE A 270 0.78 -16.90 -23.34
CA PHE A 270 1.33 -15.73 -22.66
C PHE A 270 1.87 -16.10 -21.28
N SER A 271 3.05 -15.53 -20.93
CA SER A 271 3.61 -15.59 -19.57
C SER A 271 2.81 -14.66 -18.66
N ALA A 272 1.86 -15.21 -17.92
CA ALA A 272 0.94 -14.46 -17.10
C ALA A 272 0.79 -15.06 -15.70
N GLN A 273 0.51 -14.19 -14.71
CA GLN A 273 0.07 -14.57 -13.36
C GLN A 273 -1.16 -13.76 -12.97
N ALA A 274 -1.97 -14.34 -12.06
CA ALA A 274 -3.15 -13.70 -11.50
C ALA A 274 -2.85 -13.11 -10.10
N LEU A 275 -3.55 -12.00 -9.77
CA LEU A 275 -3.51 -11.41 -8.44
C LEU A 275 -4.91 -10.94 -8.04
N HIS A 276 -5.58 -11.70 -7.16
CA HIS A 276 -6.93 -11.36 -6.67
C HIS A 276 -7.14 -11.85 -5.22
N GLY A 277 -8.19 -11.35 -4.58
CA GLY A 277 -8.45 -11.54 -3.15
C GLY A 277 -8.71 -12.98 -2.69
N ASP A 278 -9.13 -13.89 -3.60
CA ASP A 278 -9.42 -15.29 -3.24
C ASP A 278 -8.16 -16.20 -3.27
N MET A 279 -7.01 -15.68 -3.69
CA MET A 279 -5.75 -16.43 -3.63
C MET A 279 -5.27 -16.52 -2.19
N ASP A 280 -4.67 -17.66 -1.83
CA ASP A 280 -3.95 -17.76 -0.57
C ASP A 280 -2.72 -16.83 -0.55
N GLN A 281 -2.22 -16.51 0.65
CA GLN A 281 -1.16 -15.51 0.81
C GLN A 281 0.15 -15.95 0.16
N SER A 282 0.48 -17.23 0.21
CA SER A 282 1.71 -17.76 -0.38
C SER A 282 1.70 -17.64 -1.90
N ALA A 283 0.58 -17.98 -2.55
CA ALA A 283 0.40 -17.84 -3.99
C ALA A 283 0.45 -16.36 -4.44
N ARG A 284 -0.12 -15.44 -3.65
CA ARG A 284 -0.04 -13.99 -3.94
C ARG A 284 1.37 -13.47 -3.86
N THR A 285 2.11 -13.83 -2.81
CA THR A 285 3.52 -13.45 -2.64
C THR A 285 4.36 -14.01 -3.78
N ALA A 286 4.19 -15.29 -4.12
CA ALA A 286 4.91 -15.92 -5.22
C ALA A 286 4.63 -15.23 -6.57
N ALA A 287 3.36 -14.90 -6.87
CA ALA A 287 2.98 -14.21 -8.11
C ALA A 287 3.66 -12.83 -8.24
N LEU A 288 3.70 -12.06 -7.14
CA LEU A 288 4.37 -10.77 -7.10
C LEU A 288 5.88 -10.88 -7.26
N GLU A 289 6.51 -11.85 -6.58
CA GLU A 289 7.96 -12.08 -6.70
C GLU A 289 8.35 -12.50 -8.11
N GLN A 290 7.62 -13.43 -8.73
CA GLN A 290 7.86 -13.84 -10.11
C GLN A 290 7.75 -12.65 -11.08
N PHE A 291 6.75 -11.79 -10.88
CA PHE A 291 6.59 -10.58 -11.68
C PHE A 291 7.72 -9.57 -11.45
N ARG A 292 8.15 -9.35 -10.20
CA ARG A 292 9.29 -8.47 -9.84
C ARG A 292 10.60 -8.95 -10.45
N LYS A 293 10.84 -10.27 -10.45
CA LYS A 293 12.06 -10.88 -11.03
C LYS A 293 12.03 -10.95 -12.57
N GLY A 294 10.89 -10.59 -13.20
CA GLY A 294 10.73 -10.68 -14.65
C GLY A 294 10.53 -12.11 -15.17
N GLU A 295 10.29 -13.08 -14.30
CA GLU A 295 9.96 -14.46 -14.66
C GLU A 295 8.58 -14.54 -15.34
N VAL A 296 7.72 -13.58 -15.03
CA VAL A 296 6.39 -13.41 -15.62
C VAL A 296 6.25 -12.02 -16.21
N THR A 297 5.75 -11.96 -17.43
CA THR A 297 5.62 -10.70 -18.18
C THR A 297 4.32 -9.96 -17.89
N LEU A 298 3.24 -10.69 -17.65
CA LEU A 298 1.89 -10.12 -17.48
C LEU A 298 1.32 -10.44 -16.10
N LEU A 299 0.89 -9.40 -15.38
CA LEU A 299 0.16 -9.54 -14.13
C LEU A 299 -1.31 -9.17 -14.35
N VAL A 300 -2.23 -10.12 -14.21
CA VAL A 300 -3.67 -9.87 -14.28
C VAL A 300 -4.18 -9.62 -12.86
N ALA A 301 -4.71 -8.43 -12.59
CA ALA A 301 -5.05 -8.02 -11.23
C ALA A 301 -6.41 -7.32 -11.14
N SER A 302 -7.04 -7.41 -9.96
CA SER A 302 -8.12 -6.49 -9.57
C SER A 302 -7.56 -5.27 -8.84
N ASP A 303 -8.29 -4.13 -8.88
CA ASP A 303 -7.87 -2.90 -8.21
C ASP A 303 -7.55 -3.12 -6.74
N VAL A 304 -8.44 -3.79 -6.02
CA VAL A 304 -8.27 -4.09 -4.59
C VAL A 304 -6.98 -4.86 -4.31
N ALA A 305 -6.63 -5.80 -5.19
CA ALA A 305 -5.43 -6.61 -5.01
C ALA A 305 -4.14 -5.88 -5.42
N ALA A 306 -4.20 -4.97 -6.37
CA ALA A 306 -3.02 -4.28 -6.91
C ALA A 306 -2.73 -2.92 -6.25
N ARG A 307 -3.73 -2.30 -5.60
CA ARG A 307 -3.55 -1.01 -4.92
C ARG A 307 -2.58 -1.12 -3.75
N GLY A 308 -1.73 -0.11 -3.61
CA GLY A 308 -0.77 0.02 -2.51
C GLY A 308 0.39 -0.98 -2.54
N LEU A 309 0.38 -1.97 -3.44
CA LEU A 309 1.52 -2.85 -3.60
C LEU A 309 2.69 -2.11 -4.24
N ASP A 310 3.90 -2.36 -3.75
CA ASP A 310 5.12 -1.98 -4.42
C ASP A 310 5.32 -2.89 -5.64
N ILE A 311 4.57 -2.60 -6.69
CA ILE A 311 4.75 -3.25 -7.99
C ILE A 311 5.76 -2.42 -8.77
N PRO A 312 6.78 -3.06 -9.38
CA PRO A 312 7.76 -2.36 -10.21
C PRO A 312 7.08 -1.49 -11.27
N ASP A 313 7.77 -0.41 -11.67
CA ASP A 313 7.33 0.38 -12.80
C ASP A 313 7.20 -0.50 -14.05
N VAL A 314 6.04 -0.49 -14.67
CA VAL A 314 5.73 -1.33 -15.82
C VAL A 314 5.75 -0.51 -17.10
N SER A 315 6.10 -1.17 -18.22
CA SER A 315 6.09 -0.52 -19.52
C SER A 315 4.69 -0.25 -20.04
N HIS A 316 3.73 -1.14 -19.71
CA HIS A 316 2.36 -1.07 -20.22
C HIS A 316 1.33 -1.31 -19.13
N ILE A 317 0.21 -0.59 -19.22
CA ILE A 317 -1.03 -0.83 -18.47
C ILE A 317 -2.14 -1.15 -19.47
N TYR A 318 -2.86 -2.23 -19.23
CA TYR A 318 -4.08 -2.54 -19.96
C TYR A 318 -5.26 -2.49 -18.99
N ASN A 319 -6.14 -1.50 -19.16
CA ASN A 319 -7.44 -1.51 -18.50
C ASN A 319 -8.36 -2.44 -19.32
N PHE A 320 -8.38 -3.73 -18.98
CA PHE A 320 -9.30 -4.68 -19.60
C PHE A 320 -10.74 -4.27 -19.33
N ASP A 321 -11.04 -3.81 -18.13
CA ASP A 321 -12.29 -3.15 -17.77
C ASP A 321 -12.06 -1.68 -17.51
N VAL A 322 -12.96 -0.83 -18.02
CA VAL A 322 -12.98 0.60 -17.70
C VAL A 322 -13.13 0.75 -16.18
N PRO A 323 -12.30 1.55 -15.51
CA PRO A 323 -12.44 1.80 -14.09
C PRO A 323 -13.80 2.38 -13.73
N ILE A 324 -14.33 2.01 -12.57
CA ILE A 324 -15.62 2.52 -12.08
C ILE A 324 -15.50 3.98 -11.63
N HIS A 325 -14.34 4.35 -11.07
CA HIS A 325 -14.06 5.69 -10.58
C HIS A 325 -12.85 6.30 -11.29
N ALA A 326 -12.88 7.60 -11.52
CA ALA A 326 -11.78 8.33 -12.15
C ALA A 326 -10.45 8.20 -11.36
N ASP A 327 -10.52 8.15 -10.04
CA ASP A 327 -9.35 7.94 -9.20
C ASP A 327 -8.69 6.57 -9.42
N ASP A 328 -9.48 5.53 -9.69
CA ASP A 328 -8.95 4.20 -10.04
C ASP A 328 -8.16 4.25 -11.35
N TYR A 329 -8.65 5.01 -12.33
CA TYR A 329 -7.94 5.22 -13.58
C TYR A 329 -6.55 5.81 -13.34
N VAL A 330 -6.49 6.89 -12.56
CA VAL A 330 -5.22 7.56 -12.22
C VAL A 330 -4.28 6.62 -11.45
N HIS A 331 -4.81 5.84 -10.51
CA HIS A 331 -4.04 4.86 -9.74
C HIS A 331 -3.50 3.71 -10.61
N ARG A 332 -4.28 3.25 -11.61
CA ARG A 332 -3.86 2.21 -12.54
C ARG A 332 -2.75 2.71 -13.45
N ILE A 333 -2.96 3.85 -14.13
CA ILE A 333 -1.98 4.40 -15.06
C ILE A 333 -0.71 4.91 -14.33
N GLY A 334 -0.83 5.30 -13.07
CA GLY A 334 0.31 5.67 -12.22
C GLY A 334 1.26 4.50 -11.89
N ARG A 335 1.04 3.30 -12.42
CA ARG A 335 1.99 2.17 -12.36
C ARG A 335 2.98 2.17 -13.52
N THR A 336 2.83 3.05 -14.48
CA THR A 336 3.76 3.25 -15.60
C THR A 336 4.21 4.70 -15.69
N GLY A 337 5.24 4.98 -16.46
CA GLY A 337 5.73 6.34 -16.69
C GLY A 337 6.42 7.01 -15.49
N ARG A 338 6.94 6.24 -14.53
CA ARG A 338 7.61 6.75 -13.33
C ARG A 338 9.07 7.11 -13.59
N ALA A 339 9.60 8.00 -12.76
CA ALA A 339 11.01 8.40 -12.77
C ALA A 339 11.51 8.90 -14.15
N GLY A 340 10.66 9.62 -14.91
CA GLY A 340 11.03 10.16 -16.21
C GLY A 340 11.03 9.17 -17.37
N ARG A 341 10.56 7.94 -17.16
CA ARG A 341 10.40 6.94 -18.23
C ARG A 341 9.09 7.17 -18.96
N SER A 342 9.04 6.78 -20.24
CA SER A 342 7.78 6.74 -20.98
C SER A 342 7.00 5.47 -20.64
N GLY A 343 5.68 5.57 -20.57
CA GLY A 343 4.79 4.45 -20.35
C GLY A 343 3.58 4.49 -21.28
N THR A 344 2.91 3.36 -21.44
CA THR A 344 1.70 3.25 -22.27
C THR A 344 0.55 2.68 -21.46
N ALA A 345 -0.58 3.36 -21.47
CA ALA A 345 -1.82 2.90 -20.86
C ALA A 345 -2.92 2.77 -21.93
N ILE A 346 -3.48 1.58 -22.05
CA ILE A 346 -4.51 1.29 -23.07
C ILE A 346 -5.79 0.85 -22.35
N THR A 347 -6.90 1.54 -22.63
CA THR A 347 -8.22 1.17 -22.09
C THR A 347 -9.06 0.52 -23.19
N ILE A 348 -9.58 -0.68 -22.92
CA ILE A 348 -10.44 -1.42 -23.86
C ILE A 348 -11.89 -1.08 -23.58
N VAL A 349 -12.56 -0.55 -24.58
CA VAL A 349 -13.96 -0.10 -24.50
C VAL A 349 -14.84 -1.02 -25.37
N ALA A 350 -15.85 -1.64 -24.75
CA ALA A 350 -16.79 -2.55 -25.39
C ALA A 350 -18.21 -1.95 -25.33
N GLY A 351 -18.69 -1.36 -26.44
CA GLY A 351 -20.03 -0.80 -26.53
C GLY A 351 -20.19 0.62 -25.96
N SER A 352 -21.45 1.11 -25.98
CA SER A 352 -21.76 2.50 -25.62
C SER A 352 -21.72 2.82 -24.12
N ASN A 353 -21.88 1.83 -23.26
CA ASN A 353 -21.86 2.04 -21.80
C ASN A 353 -20.44 2.24 -21.28
N ASP A 354 -19.47 1.50 -21.82
CA ASP A 354 -18.05 1.70 -21.46
C ASP A 354 -17.48 3.02 -22.01
N ALA A 355 -18.09 3.58 -23.05
CA ALA A 355 -17.63 4.83 -23.66
C ALA A 355 -18.12 6.10 -22.95
N LYS A 356 -19.01 5.95 -21.95
CA LYS A 356 -19.56 7.05 -21.15
C LYS A 356 -18.91 7.17 -19.77
N ALA A 357 -18.16 6.15 -19.35
CA ALA A 357 -17.36 6.14 -18.14
C ALA A 357 -15.95 6.70 -18.41
#